data_1add5687c21edfb73ba5352c2e9032a1
#
_entry.id   1add5687c21edfb73ba5352c2e9032a1
#
_cell.length_a   1.000
_cell.length_b   1.000
_cell.length_c   1.000
_cell.angle_alpha   90.00
_cell.angle_beta   90.00
_cell.angle_gamma   90.00
#
_symmetry.space_group_name_H-M   'P 1'
#
loop_
_entity.id
_entity.type
_entity.pdbx_description
1 polymer ?
#
loop_
_entity_poly.entity_id
_entity_poly.type
_entity_poly.pdbx_seq_one_letter_code
_entity_poly.pdbx_strand_id
1 'polypeptide(L)'
;ETGNQISVASVVTSNNYQYYAESFQFLLDLGIKKLESGIDYYCSWSDEQIQGLREQIEKVFGLYKAHIQKNQEVIFWNLWEQYLKSFLIPCPFYACKAGLTTCYVTTDGGIYTCAELPEFKIGSVEAGLDVPRIREIIYLEDQEDTMCKKCQYIRHCKTRGCQVANYEIHQNVYQPIKVNCEVTKWMYHLIQTNLTEKQLEKLKQEYERRYLRHGK
;
A
#
# COMPACT_ATOMS: atom_id res chain seq x y z
N GLU A 1 6.07 25.20 22.12
CA GLU A 1 5.21 24.03 21.87
C GLU A 1 5.89 23.21 20.76
N THR A 2 6.48 22.08 21.10
CA THR A 2 7.02 21.14 20.14
C THR A 2 5.84 20.48 19.45
N GLY A 3 5.60 20.83 18.18
CA GLY A 3 4.48 20.33 17.39
C GLY A 3 4.60 18.85 17.00
N ASN A 4 4.75 17.97 17.99
CA ASN A 4 4.70 16.54 17.79
C ASN A 4 3.26 16.14 17.44
N GLN A 5 2.98 15.98 16.16
CA GLN A 5 1.70 15.44 15.73
C GLN A 5 1.64 13.96 16.10
N ILE A 6 0.60 13.60 16.85
CA ILE A 6 0.30 12.20 17.15
C ILE A 6 -0.15 11.51 15.84
N SER A 7 0.49 10.40 15.51
CA SER A 7 0.06 9.48 14.46
C SER A 7 -0.63 8.28 15.10
N VAL A 8 -1.79 7.89 14.58
CA VAL A 8 -2.50 6.70 15.01
C VAL A 8 -2.47 5.67 13.91
N ALA A 9 -1.89 4.51 14.18
CA ALA A 9 -1.94 3.35 13.31
C ALA A 9 -3.07 2.41 13.72
N SER A 10 -3.87 1.98 12.77
CA SER A 10 -4.96 1.03 12.96
C SER A 10 -4.88 -0.09 11.91
N VAL A 11 -5.32 -1.29 12.30
CA VAL A 11 -5.39 -2.44 11.40
C VAL A 11 -6.85 -2.86 11.22
N VAL A 12 -7.29 -2.88 9.97
CA VAL A 12 -8.62 -3.32 9.57
C VAL A 12 -8.55 -4.76 9.13
N THR A 13 -9.27 -5.63 9.82
CA THR A 13 -9.34 -7.07 9.60
C THR A 13 -10.73 -7.49 9.19
N SER A 14 -10.90 -8.74 8.74
CA SER A 14 -12.21 -9.31 8.43
C SER A 14 -13.17 -9.36 9.65
N ASN A 15 -12.65 -9.22 10.89
CA ASN A 15 -13.44 -9.25 12.10
C ASN A 15 -13.87 -7.87 12.61
N ASN A 16 -13.21 -6.78 12.15
CA ASN A 16 -13.46 -5.43 12.66
C ASN A 16 -13.78 -4.39 11.58
N TYR A 17 -13.76 -4.75 10.30
CA TYR A 17 -13.94 -3.81 9.19
C TYR A 17 -15.23 -2.98 9.31
N GLN A 18 -16.28 -3.53 9.88
CA GLN A 18 -17.57 -2.86 10.07
C GLN A 18 -17.48 -1.59 10.93
N TYR A 19 -16.47 -1.49 11.78
CA TYR A 19 -16.23 -0.34 12.66
C TYR A 19 -15.24 0.68 12.06
N TYR A 20 -14.75 0.46 10.84
CA TYR A 20 -13.68 1.29 10.29
C TYR A 20 -14.07 2.77 10.17
N ALA A 21 -15.24 3.07 9.63
CA ALA A 21 -15.70 4.46 9.50
C ALA A 21 -15.98 5.11 10.86
N GLU A 22 -16.57 4.37 11.81
CA GLU A 22 -16.81 4.86 13.18
C GLU A 22 -15.50 5.18 13.90
N SER A 23 -14.53 4.29 13.82
CA SER A 23 -13.20 4.48 14.41
C SER A 23 -12.49 5.68 13.78
N PHE A 24 -12.60 5.84 12.47
CA PHE A 24 -12.01 6.97 11.75
C PHE A 24 -12.63 8.31 12.21
N GLN A 25 -13.96 8.38 12.31
CA GLN A 25 -14.67 9.55 12.82
C GLN A 25 -14.25 9.87 14.27
N PHE A 26 -14.21 8.86 15.13
CA PHE A 26 -13.80 9.02 16.52
C PHE A 26 -12.39 9.65 16.63
N LEU A 27 -11.45 9.19 15.81
CA LEU A 27 -10.09 9.73 15.80
C LEU A 27 -10.06 11.19 15.29
N LEU A 28 -10.88 11.53 14.30
CA LEU A 28 -11.03 12.92 13.85
C LEU A 28 -11.60 13.81 14.95
N ASP A 29 -12.59 13.33 15.70
CA ASP A 29 -13.22 14.08 16.81
C ASP A 29 -12.23 14.31 17.98
N LEU A 30 -11.25 13.43 18.15
CA LEU A 30 -10.13 13.62 19.07
C LEU A 30 -9.05 14.59 18.54
N GLY A 31 -9.21 15.12 17.33
CA GLY A 31 -8.24 16.03 16.71
C GLY A 31 -6.98 15.35 16.14
N ILE A 32 -7.03 14.03 15.91
CA ILE A 32 -5.92 13.30 15.28
C ILE A 32 -5.85 13.67 13.80
N LYS A 33 -4.68 14.15 13.36
CA LYS A 33 -4.46 14.63 11.99
C LYS A 33 -3.68 13.66 11.11
N LYS A 34 -3.09 12.63 11.70
CA LYS A 34 -2.33 11.61 10.98
C LYS A 34 -2.88 10.22 11.29
N LEU A 35 -3.59 9.67 10.30
CA LEU A 35 -4.32 8.42 10.40
C LEU A 35 -3.69 7.40 9.44
N GLU A 36 -3.13 6.34 9.99
CA GLU A 36 -2.50 5.26 9.24
C GLU A 36 -3.37 4.01 9.36
N SER A 37 -4.09 3.67 8.29
CA SER A 37 -4.93 2.48 8.22
C SER A 37 -4.25 1.40 7.40
N GLY A 38 -4.04 0.23 7.97
CA GLY A 38 -3.58 -0.96 7.28
C GLY A 38 -4.74 -1.93 7.08
N ILE A 39 -4.91 -2.46 5.87
CA ILE A 39 -5.84 -3.57 5.64
C ILE A 39 -5.04 -4.85 5.83
N ASP A 40 -5.47 -5.70 6.77
CA ASP A 40 -4.87 -7.00 6.98
C ASP A 40 -5.34 -7.98 5.90
N TYR A 41 -4.45 -8.26 4.95
CA TYR A 41 -4.71 -9.22 3.90
C TYR A 41 -4.26 -10.64 4.23
N TYR A 42 -3.63 -10.86 5.39
CA TYR A 42 -3.29 -12.20 5.88
C TYR A 42 -4.48 -12.93 6.51
N CYS A 43 -5.47 -12.19 7.00
CA CYS A 43 -6.70 -12.83 7.46
C CYS A 43 -7.61 -13.25 6.30
N SER A 44 -8.42 -14.28 6.53
CA SER A 44 -9.40 -14.72 5.53
C SER A 44 -10.53 -13.70 5.42
N TRP A 45 -10.90 -13.36 4.17
CA TRP A 45 -11.98 -12.45 3.82
C TRP A 45 -13.02 -13.16 2.96
N SER A 46 -14.28 -13.20 3.38
CA SER A 46 -15.39 -13.63 2.52
C SER A 46 -15.73 -12.52 1.49
N ASP A 47 -16.49 -12.87 0.47
CA ASP A 47 -16.92 -11.90 -0.54
C ASP A 47 -17.83 -10.83 0.05
N GLU A 48 -18.68 -11.18 1.00
CA GLU A 48 -19.54 -10.25 1.75
C GLU A 48 -18.70 -9.29 2.60
N GLN A 49 -17.67 -9.80 3.28
CA GLN A 49 -16.77 -8.96 4.08
C GLN A 49 -15.98 -8.00 3.20
N ILE A 50 -15.51 -8.46 2.03
CA ILE A 50 -14.83 -7.61 1.04
C ILE A 50 -15.76 -6.51 0.54
N GLN A 51 -17.02 -6.83 0.23
CA GLN A 51 -18.01 -5.83 -0.16
C GLN A 51 -18.31 -4.85 0.98
N GLY A 52 -18.48 -5.34 2.21
CA GLY A 52 -18.67 -4.49 3.39
C GLY A 52 -17.46 -3.59 3.67
N LEU A 53 -16.23 -4.07 3.46
CA LEU A 53 -15.02 -3.25 3.55
C LEU A 53 -15.04 -2.10 2.51
N ARG A 54 -15.50 -2.35 1.29
CA ARG A 54 -15.69 -1.33 0.27
C ARG A 54 -16.59 -0.20 0.78
N GLU A 55 -17.76 -0.56 1.31
CA GLU A 55 -18.71 0.42 1.85
C GLU A 55 -18.10 1.24 2.98
N GLN A 56 -17.31 0.61 3.84
CA GLN A 56 -16.59 1.32 4.90
C GLN A 56 -15.52 2.28 4.35
N ILE A 57 -14.76 1.88 3.34
CA ILE A 57 -13.79 2.77 2.68
C ILE A 57 -14.48 3.97 2.04
N GLU A 58 -15.63 3.77 1.39
CA GLU A 58 -16.44 4.85 0.80
C GLU A 58 -16.94 5.83 1.89
N LYS A 59 -17.40 5.31 3.04
CA LYS A 59 -17.78 6.14 4.20
C LYS A 59 -16.59 6.93 4.76
N VAL A 60 -15.44 6.27 4.96
CA VAL A 60 -14.22 6.93 5.43
C VAL A 60 -13.79 8.04 4.47
N PHE A 61 -13.85 7.80 3.17
CA PHE A 61 -13.55 8.81 2.17
C PHE A 61 -14.52 10.01 2.24
N GLY A 62 -15.81 9.75 2.48
CA GLY A 62 -16.81 10.79 2.73
C GLY A 62 -16.47 11.64 3.96
N LEU A 63 -16.12 11.01 5.08
CA LEU A 63 -15.70 11.68 6.31
C LEU A 63 -14.43 12.51 6.10
N TYR A 64 -13.43 11.94 5.42
CA TYR A 64 -12.19 12.62 5.05
C TYR A 64 -12.44 13.90 4.25
N LYS A 65 -13.26 13.82 3.20
CA LYS A 65 -13.64 14.98 2.38
C LYS A 65 -14.39 16.04 3.19
N ALA A 66 -15.39 15.62 3.95
CA ALA A 66 -16.21 16.52 4.76
C ALA A 66 -15.37 17.26 5.79
N HIS A 67 -14.42 16.57 6.44
CA HIS A 67 -13.52 17.18 7.42
C HIS A 67 -12.64 18.28 6.79
N ILE A 68 -12.02 17.99 5.65
CA ILE A 68 -11.17 18.95 4.94
C ILE A 68 -12.01 20.17 4.48
N GLN A 69 -13.20 19.94 3.96
CA GLN A 69 -14.07 21.03 3.47
C GLN A 69 -14.56 21.93 4.62
N LYS A 70 -14.93 21.33 5.75
CA LYS A 70 -15.46 22.05 6.91
C LYS A 70 -14.39 22.86 7.64
N ASN A 71 -13.24 22.24 7.88
CA ASN A 71 -12.20 22.81 8.74
C ASN A 71 -11.09 23.51 7.95
N GLN A 72 -11.05 23.37 6.62
CA GLN A 72 -9.96 23.81 5.74
C GLN A 72 -8.58 23.32 6.22
N GLU A 73 -8.58 22.17 6.87
CA GLU A 73 -7.41 21.57 7.49
C GLU A 73 -7.03 20.30 6.75
N VAL A 74 -5.73 20.18 6.46
CA VAL A 74 -5.20 18.98 5.82
C VAL A 74 -4.97 17.91 6.88
N ILE A 75 -5.63 16.78 6.73
CA ILE A 75 -5.35 15.56 7.49
C ILE A 75 -4.66 14.54 6.57
N PHE A 76 -3.77 13.77 7.14
CA PHE A 76 -3.08 12.71 6.43
C PHE A 76 -3.83 11.39 6.65
N TRP A 77 -4.34 10.82 5.58
CA TRP A 77 -4.87 9.45 5.55
C TRP A 77 -4.02 8.63 4.59
N ASN A 78 -3.20 7.73 5.16
CA ASN A 78 -2.18 7.01 4.40
C ASN A 78 -2.73 6.20 3.22
N LEU A 79 -3.93 5.63 3.36
CA LEU A 79 -4.55 4.84 2.30
C LEU A 79 -4.82 5.73 1.07
N TRP A 80 -5.43 6.91 1.27
CA TRP A 80 -5.65 7.88 0.20
C TRP A 80 -4.33 8.35 -0.42
N GLU A 81 -3.40 8.79 0.40
CA GLU A 81 -2.12 9.34 -0.05
C GLU A 81 -1.28 8.33 -0.86
N GLN A 82 -1.24 7.09 -0.40
CA GLN A 82 -0.48 6.05 -1.08
C GLN A 82 -1.07 5.68 -2.44
N TYR A 83 -2.40 5.54 -2.52
CA TYR A 83 -3.05 5.21 -3.79
C TYR A 83 -3.06 6.38 -4.76
N LEU A 84 -3.28 7.62 -4.27
CA LEU A 84 -3.15 8.82 -5.09
C LEU A 84 -1.74 8.95 -5.66
N LYS A 85 -0.71 8.77 -4.83
CA LYS A 85 0.67 8.79 -5.30
C LYS A 85 0.94 7.74 -6.37
N SER A 86 0.51 6.50 -6.18
CA SER A 86 0.73 5.44 -7.16
C SER A 86 -0.08 5.64 -8.44
N PHE A 87 -1.23 6.30 -8.36
CA PHE A 87 -2.03 6.68 -9.50
C PHE A 87 -1.38 7.80 -10.33
N LEU A 88 -0.83 8.81 -9.67
CA LEU A 88 -0.18 9.96 -10.33
C LEU A 88 1.20 9.63 -10.89
N ILE A 89 1.96 8.81 -10.18
CA ILE A 89 3.34 8.43 -10.55
C ILE A 89 3.39 6.91 -10.66
N PRO A 90 3.08 6.37 -11.84
CA PRO A 90 3.17 4.94 -12.08
C PRO A 90 4.57 4.41 -11.83
N CYS A 91 4.66 3.29 -11.12
CA CYS A 91 5.92 2.59 -10.94
C CYS A 91 5.98 1.43 -11.95
N PRO A 92 6.79 1.52 -13.01
CA PRO A 92 6.85 0.51 -14.05
C PRO A 92 7.55 -0.78 -13.60
N PHE A 93 8.26 -0.72 -12.50
CA PHE A 93 9.13 -1.78 -12.01
C PHE A 93 8.91 -2.02 -10.52
N TYR A 94 9.42 -3.08 -9.97
CA TYR A 94 9.36 -3.54 -8.58
C TYR A 94 9.07 -2.43 -7.53
N ALA A 95 7.79 -2.23 -7.23
CA ALA A 95 7.33 -1.07 -6.44
C ALA A 95 7.79 -1.11 -4.99
N CYS A 96 7.91 -2.30 -4.39
CA CYS A 96 8.29 -2.51 -3.00
C CYS A 96 9.75 -2.15 -2.74
N LYS A 97 10.66 -2.46 -3.70
CA LYS A 97 12.12 -2.30 -3.58
C LYS A 97 12.77 -3.06 -2.42
N ALA A 98 12.05 -3.98 -1.75
CA ALA A 98 12.62 -4.86 -0.74
C ALA A 98 13.72 -5.74 -1.36
N GLY A 99 14.86 -5.86 -0.69
CA GLY A 99 16.06 -6.45 -1.26
C GLY A 99 16.90 -5.53 -2.15
N LEU A 100 16.36 -4.36 -2.55
CA LEU A 100 17.12 -3.34 -3.30
C LEU A 100 17.60 -2.18 -2.43
N THR A 101 16.69 -1.64 -1.62
CA THR A 101 16.96 -0.46 -0.78
C THR A 101 16.85 -0.77 0.70
N THR A 102 16.20 -1.88 1.04
CA THR A 102 15.98 -2.36 2.41
C THR A 102 16.13 -3.86 2.46
N CYS A 103 16.58 -4.40 3.59
CA CYS A 103 16.59 -5.83 3.87
C CYS A 103 16.26 -6.06 5.34
N TYR A 104 15.87 -7.28 5.65
CA TYR A 104 15.65 -7.77 7.00
C TYR A 104 16.83 -8.67 7.39
N VAL A 105 17.41 -8.45 8.57
CA VAL A 105 18.52 -9.26 9.09
C VAL A 105 18.04 -9.96 10.35
N THR A 106 18.17 -11.28 10.37
CA THR A 106 17.83 -12.13 11.52
C THR A 106 18.96 -12.16 12.56
N THR A 107 18.62 -12.58 13.77
CA THR A 107 19.59 -12.67 14.89
C THR A 107 20.69 -13.72 14.66
N ASP A 108 20.43 -14.71 13.82
CA ASP A 108 21.42 -15.71 13.37
C ASP A 108 22.25 -15.25 12.16
N GLY A 109 22.06 -14.01 11.71
CA GLY A 109 22.81 -13.40 10.62
C GLY A 109 22.29 -13.68 9.22
N GLY A 110 21.12 -14.29 9.06
CA GLY A 110 20.45 -14.41 7.74
C GLY A 110 20.00 -13.06 7.21
N ILE A 111 20.14 -12.83 5.89
CA ILE A 111 19.68 -11.61 5.23
C ILE A 111 18.55 -11.98 4.26
N TYR A 112 17.42 -11.29 4.37
CA TYR A 112 16.19 -11.55 3.60
C TYR A 112 15.69 -10.26 2.96
N THR A 113 14.86 -10.37 1.92
CA THR A 113 14.28 -9.18 1.28
C THR A 113 13.36 -8.41 2.23
N CYS A 114 12.44 -9.09 2.93
CA CYS A 114 11.46 -8.47 3.82
C CYS A 114 11.15 -9.36 5.03
N ALA A 115 10.70 -10.60 4.82
CA ALA A 115 10.32 -11.54 5.87
C ALA A 115 11.28 -12.73 5.88
N GLU A 116 11.36 -13.40 7.04
CA GLU A 116 12.21 -14.56 7.25
C GLU A 116 11.57 -15.82 6.60
N LEU A 117 11.52 -15.81 5.28
CA LEU A 117 11.11 -16.97 4.48
C LEU A 117 12.30 -17.44 3.66
N PRO A 118 12.64 -18.75 3.67
CA PRO A 118 13.81 -19.29 2.97
C PRO A 118 13.88 -18.88 1.49
N GLU A 119 12.75 -18.81 0.83
CA GLU A 119 12.60 -18.44 -0.58
C GLU A 119 13.03 -17.00 -0.87
N PHE A 120 13.03 -16.15 0.15
CA PHE A 120 13.39 -14.74 0.05
C PHE A 120 14.72 -14.40 0.73
N LYS A 121 15.52 -15.42 1.10
CA LYS A 121 16.87 -15.24 1.58
C LYS A 121 17.77 -14.70 0.47
N ILE A 122 18.52 -13.65 0.78
CA ILE A 122 19.39 -12.93 -0.15
C ILE A 122 20.82 -12.82 0.34
N GLY A 123 21.19 -13.56 1.38
CA GLY A 123 22.55 -13.57 1.88
C GLY A 123 22.68 -13.86 3.37
N SER A 124 23.85 -13.57 3.90
CA SER A 124 24.14 -13.59 5.34
C SER A 124 25.16 -12.52 5.70
N VAL A 125 25.24 -12.17 7.00
CA VAL A 125 26.22 -11.19 7.48
C VAL A 125 27.65 -11.67 7.28
N GLU A 126 27.89 -12.98 7.21
CA GLU A 126 29.21 -13.56 6.98
C GLU A 126 29.58 -13.60 5.49
N ALA A 127 28.65 -14.02 4.62
CA ALA A 127 28.91 -14.20 3.20
C ALA A 127 28.59 -12.94 2.35
N GLY A 128 27.88 -11.97 2.94
CA GLY A 128 27.38 -10.79 2.22
C GLY A 128 26.12 -11.06 1.43
N LEU A 129 25.79 -10.16 0.51
CA LEU A 129 24.58 -10.22 -0.32
C LEU A 129 24.80 -11.11 -1.55
N ASP A 130 23.85 -11.98 -1.81
CA ASP A 130 23.74 -12.78 -3.04
C ASP A 130 23.06 -11.95 -4.14
N VAL A 131 23.86 -11.21 -4.91
CA VAL A 131 23.36 -10.34 -5.98
C VAL A 131 22.63 -11.10 -7.08
N PRO A 132 23.06 -12.27 -7.56
CA PRO A 132 22.29 -13.12 -8.46
C PRO A 132 20.89 -13.43 -7.91
N ARG A 133 20.81 -13.86 -6.66
CA ARG A 133 19.53 -14.18 -6.00
C ARG A 133 18.60 -12.97 -5.86
N ILE A 134 19.13 -11.80 -5.53
CA ILE A 134 18.38 -10.55 -5.49
C ILE A 134 17.77 -10.27 -6.86
N ARG A 135 18.53 -10.43 -7.94
CA ARG A 135 18.04 -10.23 -9.31
C ARG A 135 16.93 -11.21 -9.68
N GLU A 136 17.07 -12.48 -9.34
CA GLU A 136 16.02 -13.47 -9.54
C GLU A 136 14.71 -13.03 -8.88
N ILE A 137 14.74 -12.67 -7.59
CA ILE A 137 13.55 -12.26 -6.85
C ILE A 137 12.91 -10.99 -7.45
N ILE A 138 13.71 -10.03 -7.88
CA ILE A 138 13.21 -8.77 -8.46
C ILE A 138 12.54 -9.02 -9.81
N TYR A 139 13.11 -9.86 -10.67
CA TYR A 139 12.60 -10.14 -12.01
C TYR A 139 11.53 -11.24 -12.05
N LEU A 140 11.20 -11.86 -10.90
CA LEU A 140 10.12 -12.84 -10.81
C LEU A 140 8.78 -12.32 -11.36
N GLU A 141 8.51 -11.02 -11.20
CA GLU A 141 7.27 -10.39 -11.67
C GLU A 141 7.06 -10.44 -13.19
N ASP A 142 8.14 -10.57 -13.97
CA ASP A 142 8.07 -10.52 -15.44
C ASP A 142 8.09 -11.90 -16.09
N GLN A 143 8.31 -12.96 -15.33
CA GLN A 143 8.56 -14.29 -15.88
C GLN A 143 7.30 -15.07 -16.25
N GLU A 144 6.13 -14.79 -15.68
CA GLU A 144 4.89 -15.53 -15.96
C GLU A 144 3.76 -14.67 -16.52
N ASP A 145 2.88 -15.29 -17.33
CA ASP A 145 1.63 -14.66 -17.78
C ASP A 145 0.57 -14.72 -16.67
N THR A 146 0.62 -13.74 -15.78
CA THR A 146 -0.29 -13.64 -14.64
C THR A 146 -1.55 -12.85 -14.98
N MET A 147 -2.60 -13.03 -14.17
CA MET A 147 -3.80 -12.18 -14.26
C MET A 147 -3.48 -10.68 -14.13
N CYS A 148 -2.39 -10.33 -13.46
CA CYS A 148 -1.94 -8.95 -13.30
C CYS A 148 -1.49 -8.33 -14.62
N LYS A 149 -0.87 -9.08 -15.53
CA LYS A 149 -0.44 -8.55 -16.85
C LYS A 149 -1.61 -8.06 -17.70
N LYS A 150 -2.80 -8.61 -17.50
CA LYS A 150 -4.05 -8.21 -18.19
C LYS A 150 -4.84 -7.13 -17.43
N CYS A 151 -4.38 -6.74 -16.24
CA CYS A 151 -5.08 -5.77 -15.41
C CYS A 151 -4.81 -4.35 -15.89
N GLN A 152 -5.87 -3.57 -16.09
CA GLN A 152 -5.76 -2.15 -16.50
C GLN A 152 -4.97 -1.28 -15.51
N TYR A 153 -4.87 -1.69 -14.25
CA TYR A 153 -4.20 -0.96 -13.19
C TYR A 153 -2.74 -1.41 -12.96
N ILE A 154 -2.20 -2.32 -13.77
CA ILE A 154 -0.87 -2.92 -13.54
C ILE A 154 0.24 -1.87 -13.33
N ARG A 155 0.18 -0.77 -14.06
CA ARG A 155 1.19 0.31 -13.99
C ARG A 155 1.13 1.13 -12.70
N HIS A 156 -0.01 1.10 -12.02
CA HIS A 156 -0.30 1.91 -10.84
C HIS A 156 -0.34 1.05 -9.57
N CYS A 157 -0.60 -0.25 -9.72
CA CYS A 157 -0.85 -1.13 -8.59
C CYS A 157 0.44 -1.39 -7.79
N LYS A 158 0.46 -0.91 -6.55
CA LYS A 158 1.57 -1.14 -5.62
C LYS A 158 1.62 -2.58 -5.11
N THR A 159 0.45 -3.21 -5.06
CA THR A 159 0.29 -4.56 -4.53
C THR A 159 0.36 -5.63 -5.61
N ARG A 160 0.75 -5.25 -6.81
CA ARG A 160 1.02 -6.13 -7.96
C ARG A 160 1.66 -7.46 -7.56
N GLY A 161 2.21 -7.40 -6.41
CA GLY A 161 2.60 -8.49 -5.60
C GLY A 161 3.46 -7.99 -4.47
N CYS A 162 2.93 -7.98 -3.28
CA CYS A 162 3.77 -8.35 -2.18
C CYS A 162 4.10 -9.82 -2.41
N GLN A 163 5.23 -10.11 -3.06
CA GLN A 163 5.65 -11.47 -3.38
C GLN A 163 5.68 -12.37 -2.14
N VAL A 164 6.14 -11.81 -1.03
CA VAL A 164 6.18 -12.49 0.27
C VAL A 164 4.77 -12.86 0.72
N ALA A 165 3.84 -11.91 0.76
CA ALA A 165 2.48 -12.18 1.18
C ALA A 165 1.73 -13.11 0.22
N ASN A 166 1.94 -12.96 -1.09
CA ASN A 166 1.38 -13.87 -2.09
C ASN A 166 1.88 -15.29 -1.87
N TYR A 167 3.19 -15.45 -1.66
CA TYR A 167 3.78 -16.76 -1.41
C TYR A 167 3.28 -17.36 -0.09
N GLU A 168 3.22 -16.58 0.96
CA GLU A 168 2.79 -17.04 2.29
C GLU A 168 1.33 -17.54 2.29
N ILE A 169 0.46 -16.84 1.55
CA ILE A 169 -0.97 -17.20 1.48
C ILE A 169 -1.26 -18.28 0.44
N HIS A 170 -0.62 -18.18 -0.73
CA HIS A 170 -0.96 -19.01 -1.90
C HIS A 170 0.12 -20.00 -2.29
N GLN A 171 1.31 -19.98 -1.65
CA GLN A 171 2.52 -20.69 -2.07
C GLN A 171 2.89 -20.37 -3.54
N ASN A 172 2.50 -19.18 -3.99
CA ASN A 172 2.68 -18.70 -5.35
C ASN A 172 2.89 -17.17 -5.35
N VAL A 173 4.08 -16.73 -5.71
CA VAL A 173 4.45 -15.30 -5.74
C VAL A 173 3.64 -14.48 -6.75
N TYR A 174 3.05 -15.13 -7.75
CA TYR A 174 2.30 -14.50 -8.85
C TYR A 174 0.80 -14.41 -8.60
N GLN A 175 0.28 -15.07 -7.56
CA GLN A 175 -1.14 -15.07 -7.25
C GLN A 175 -1.46 -13.92 -6.27
N PRO A 176 -2.07 -12.81 -6.74
CA PRO A 176 -2.35 -11.69 -5.88
C PRO A 176 -3.51 -11.99 -4.93
N ILE A 177 -3.45 -11.41 -3.75
CA ILE A 177 -4.47 -11.54 -2.71
C ILE A 177 -5.72 -10.76 -3.11
N LYS A 178 -6.90 -11.41 -3.06
CA LYS A 178 -8.16 -10.85 -3.57
C LYS A 178 -8.52 -9.51 -2.92
N VAL A 179 -8.53 -9.42 -1.59
CA VAL A 179 -8.89 -8.18 -0.89
C VAL A 179 -7.97 -7.03 -1.29
N ASN A 180 -6.69 -7.29 -1.49
CA ASN A 180 -5.72 -6.30 -1.93
C ASN A 180 -6.04 -5.76 -3.34
N CYS A 181 -6.41 -6.65 -4.26
CA CYS A 181 -6.83 -6.28 -5.61
C CYS A 181 -8.09 -5.41 -5.59
N GLU A 182 -9.08 -5.79 -4.78
CA GLU A 182 -10.34 -5.06 -4.69
C GLU A 182 -10.16 -3.67 -4.06
N VAL A 183 -9.41 -3.57 -2.95
CA VAL A 183 -9.07 -2.26 -2.34
C VAL A 183 -8.35 -1.36 -3.34
N THR A 184 -7.40 -1.90 -4.11
CA THR A 184 -6.69 -1.14 -5.14
C THR A 184 -7.64 -0.58 -6.20
N LYS A 185 -8.54 -1.42 -6.72
CA LYS A 185 -9.53 -1.00 -7.73
C LYS A 185 -10.46 0.08 -7.19
N TRP A 186 -10.94 -0.06 -5.97
CA TRP A 186 -11.83 0.92 -5.34
C TRP A 186 -11.14 2.24 -5.08
N MET A 187 -9.94 2.23 -4.55
CA MET A 187 -9.20 3.46 -4.32
C MET A 187 -8.93 4.22 -5.63
N TYR A 188 -8.59 3.52 -6.71
CA TYR A 188 -8.43 4.16 -8.01
C TYR A 188 -9.75 4.66 -8.60
N HIS A 189 -10.84 3.93 -8.39
CA HIS A 189 -12.17 4.42 -8.74
C HIS A 189 -12.53 5.70 -7.99
N LEU A 190 -12.30 5.77 -6.68
CA LEU A 190 -12.51 6.97 -5.88
C LEU A 190 -11.68 8.16 -6.39
N ILE A 191 -10.41 7.93 -6.76
CA ILE A 191 -9.54 8.96 -7.31
C ILE A 191 -10.11 9.48 -8.64
N GLN A 192 -10.46 8.59 -9.56
CA GLN A 192 -10.98 8.95 -10.88
C GLN A 192 -12.33 9.67 -10.84
N THR A 193 -13.19 9.31 -9.88
CA THR A 193 -14.55 9.89 -9.79
C THR A 193 -14.60 11.18 -8.98
N ASN A 194 -13.59 11.46 -8.15
CA ASN A 194 -13.57 12.62 -7.25
C ASN A 194 -12.56 13.71 -7.62
N LEU A 195 -11.64 13.44 -8.52
CA LEU A 195 -10.64 14.41 -8.98
C LEU A 195 -10.79 14.62 -10.49
N THR A 196 -10.84 15.88 -10.89
CA THR A 196 -10.83 16.27 -12.32
C THR A 196 -9.44 16.08 -12.92
N GLU A 197 -9.33 15.94 -14.23
CA GLU A 197 -8.04 15.85 -14.93
C GLU A 197 -7.10 17.02 -14.58
N LYS A 198 -7.63 18.23 -14.48
CA LYS A 198 -6.86 19.42 -14.09
C LYS A 198 -6.31 19.30 -12.66
N GLN A 199 -7.08 18.76 -11.73
CA GLN A 199 -6.62 18.52 -10.36
C GLN A 199 -5.54 17.43 -10.32
N LEU A 200 -5.74 16.34 -11.05
CA LEU A 200 -4.75 15.26 -11.16
C LEU A 200 -3.42 15.75 -11.73
N GLU A 201 -3.46 16.56 -12.80
CA GLU A 201 -2.24 17.12 -13.40
C GLU A 201 -1.52 18.07 -12.43
N LYS A 202 -2.24 18.94 -11.72
CA LYS A 202 -1.66 19.82 -10.70
C LYS A 202 -0.99 19.01 -9.59
N LEU A 203 -1.69 18.01 -9.05
CA LEU A 203 -1.16 17.12 -8.01
C LEU A 203 0.07 16.36 -8.49
N LYS A 204 0.06 15.85 -9.72
CA LYS A 204 1.21 15.17 -10.33
C LYS A 204 2.44 16.07 -10.34
N GLN A 205 2.31 17.31 -10.84
CA GLN A 205 3.40 18.28 -10.85
C GLN A 205 3.92 18.62 -9.44
N GLU A 206 3.05 18.67 -8.44
CA GLU A 206 3.43 18.89 -7.04
C GLU A 206 4.21 17.69 -6.48
N TYR A 207 3.76 16.46 -6.75
CA TYR A 207 4.47 15.24 -6.36
C TYR A 207 5.83 15.12 -7.05
N GLU A 208 5.91 15.38 -8.34
CA GLU A 208 7.16 15.37 -9.10
C GLU A 208 8.16 16.38 -8.54
N ARG A 209 7.71 17.61 -8.22
CA ARG A 209 8.56 18.63 -7.58
C ARG A 209 9.09 18.19 -6.21
N ARG A 210 8.28 17.52 -5.39
CA ARG A 210 8.68 17.09 -4.04
C ARG A 210 9.62 15.89 -4.06
N TYR A 211 9.37 14.92 -4.92
CA TYR A 211 10.04 13.62 -4.87
C TYR A 211 11.17 13.44 -5.88
N LEU A 212 11.11 14.09 -7.04
CA LEU A 212 12.17 13.99 -8.04
C LEU A 212 13.34 14.96 -7.77
N ARG A 213 13.11 16.04 -7.03
CA ARG A 213 14.19 16.97 -6.63
C ARG A 213 15.09 16.46 -5.50
N HIS A 214 14.65 15.49 -4.73
CA HIS A 214 15.41 14.88 -3.62
C HIS A 214 16.10 13.56 -3.98
N GLY A 215 16.03 13.14 -5.22
CA GLY A 215 16.64 11.92 -5.76
C GLY A 215 17.89 12.16 -6.63
N LYS A 216 18.55 13.31 -6.44
CA LYS A 216 19.87 13.58 -7.03
C LYS A 216 20.92 13.58 -5.94
#